data_147decf131056ffbe1066da47fcff6c5
#
_entry.id   147decf131056ffbe1066da47fcff6c5
#
_cell.length_a   1.000
_cell.length_b   1.000
_cell.length_c   1.000
_cell.angle_alpha   90.00
_cell.angle_beta   90.00
_cell.angle_gamma   90.00
#
_symmetry.space_group_name_H-M   'P 1'
#
loop_
_entity.id
_entity.type
_entity.pdbx_description
1 polymer ?
#
loop_
_entity_poly.entity_id
_entity_poly.type
_entity_poly.pdbx_seq_one_letter_code
_entity_poly.pdbx_strand_id
1 'polypeptide(L)'
;MLPTLSHRVSLLARAGSAQPLPLHHRGLQQHAEACAYAFLTGDADPRLLERAAECLAALAEQQGDSGLFRSGDNVESPPDSSFTVNGLARLVRVCRPHRATREPAEQALDVLRRSRPGLVTGGVHTPNHR
;
A
#
# COMPACT_ATOMS: atom_id res chain seq x y z
N MET A 1 -14.09 -11.23 -9.75
CA MET A 1 -13.60 -10.46 -8.58
C MET A 1 -12.75 -9.26 -9.00
N LEU A 2 -11.61 -9.48 -9.63
CA LEU A 2 -10.76 -8.38 -10.10
C LEU A 2 -11.46 -7.40 -11.05
N PRO A 3 -12.26 -7.87 -12.07
CA PRO A 3 -12.93 -6.93 -12.95
C PRO A 3 -13.86 -5.95 -12.23
N THR A 4 -14.61 -6.44 -11.24
CA THR A 4 -15.49 -5.58 -10.44
C THR A 4 -14.71 -4.60 -9.60
N LEU A 5 -13.64 -5.06 -8.96
CA LEU A 5 -12.77 -4.21 -8.16
C LEU A 5 -12.09 -3.16 -9.03
N SER A 6 -11.55 -3.55 -10.18
CA SER A 6 -10.92 -2.64 -11.13
C SER A 6 -11.86 -1.55 -11.58
N HIS A 7 -13.11 -1.92 -11.90
CA HIS A 7 -14.11 -0.94 -12.31
C HIS A 7 -14.39 0.08 -11.21
N ARG A 8 -14.56 -0.39 -9.98
CA ARG A 8 -14.83 0.49 -8.84
C ARG A 8 -13.66 1.44 -8.58
N VAL A 9 -12.44 0.94 -8.65
CA VAL A 9 -11.25 1.78 -8.45
C VAL A 9 -11.12 2.79 -9.57
N SER A 10 -11.40 2.39 -10.82
CA SER A 10 -11.37 3.30 -11.96
C SER A 10 -12.37 4.44 -11.79
N LEU A 11 -13.58 4.13 -11.34
CA LEU A 11 -14.58 5.16 -11.08
C LEU A 11 -14.12 6.13 -10.00
N LEU A 12 -13.53 5.61 -8.93
CA LEU A 12 -13.00 6.45 -7.86
C LEU A 12 -11.87 7.36 -8.35
N ALA A 13 -10.97 6.81 -9.13
CA ALA A 13 -9.86 7.59 -9.68
C ALA A 13 -10.35 8.67 -10.62
N ARG A 14 -11.35 8.38 -11.45
CA ARG A 14 -11.91 9.34 -12.39
C ARG A 14 -12.76 10.41 -11.69
N ALA A 15 -13.37 10.06 -10.57
CA ALA A 15 -14.13 11.03 -9.79
C ALA A 15 -13.24 12.12 -9.24
N GLY A 16 -11.95 11.94 -9.34
CA GLY A 16 -10.99 12.97 -9.08
C GLY A 16 -10.18 12.78 -7.82
N SER A 17 -9.13 13.55 -7.74
CA SER A 17 -8.26 13.61 -6.59
C SER A 17 -8.95 14.17 -5.34
N ALA A 18 -10.22 14.53 -5.42
CA ALA A 18 -10.98 15.01 -4.28
C ALA A 18 -11.33 13.90 -3.29
N GLN A 19 -11.25 12.62 -3.72
CA GLN A 19 -11.47 11.50 -2.81
C GLN A 19 -10.31 11.42 -1.83
N PRO A 20 -10.59 11.47 -0.51
CA PRO A 20 -9.51 11.35 0.46
C PRO A 20 -8.88 9.97 0.40
N LEU A 21 -7.60 9.91 0.75
CA LEU A 21 -6.92 8.64 0.88
C LEU A 21 -7.44 7.89 2.11
N PRO A 22 -7.42 6.56 2.09
CA PRO A 22 -7.67 5.79 3.32
C PRO A 22 -6.73 6.24 4.43
N LEU A 23 -7.19 6.22 5.68
CA LEU A 23 -6.37 6.64 6.81
C LEU A 23 -5.52 5.51 7.37
N HIS A 24 -6.03 4.28 7.32
CA HIS A 24 -5.34 3.12 7.87
C HIS A 24 -4.36 2.55 6.84
N HIS A 25 -3.19 2.10 7.31
CA HIS A 25 -2.16 1.59 6.42
C HIS A 25 -2.61 0.39 5.56
N ARG A 26 -3.44 -0.49 6.09
CA ARG A 26 -4.00 -1.59 5.30
C ARG A 26 -4.87 -1.09 4.15
N GLY A 27 -5.68 -0.07 4.42
CA GLY A 27 -6.50 0.56 3.40
C GLY A 27 -5.66 1.22 2.31
N LEU A 28 -4.58 1.90 2.72
CA LEU A 28 -3.66 2.52 1.77
C LEU A 28 -3.00 1.47 0.86
N GLN A 29 -2.52 0.38 1.45
CA GLN A 29 -1.91 -0.70 0.67
C GLN A 29 -2.92 -1.32 -0.28
N GLN A 30 -4.12 -1.64 0.19
CA GLN A 30 -5.16 -2.26 -0.63
C GLN A 30 -5.57 -1.34 -1.79
N HIS A 31 -5.68 -0.05 -1.52
CA HIS A 31 -6.05 0.91 -2.55
C HIS A 31 -4.95 1.06 -3.61
N ALA A 32 -3.69 1.12 -3.17
CA ALA A 32 -2.56 1.18 -4.10
C ALA A 32 -2.51 -0.06 -4.99
N GLU A 33 -2.70 -1.23 -4.40
CA GLU A 33 -2.70 -2.49 -5.13
C GLU A 33 -3.85 -2.53 -6.15
N ALA A 34 -5.04 -2.13 -5.74
CA ALA A 34 -6.20 -2.11 -6.63
C ALA A 34 -6.00 -1.16 -7.80
N CYS A 35 -5.43 0.03 -7.56
CA CYS A 35 -5.15 0.98 -8.62
C CYS A 35 -4.13 0.43 -9.63
N ALA A 36 -3.05 -0.16 -9.14
CA ALA A 36 -2.03 -0.71 -10.02
C ALA A 36 -2.57 -1.89 -10.83
N TYR A 37 -3.36 -2.76 -10.21
CA TYR A 37 -3.94 -3.91 -10.91
C TYR A 37 -4.98 -3.48 -11.93
N ALA A 38 -5.79 -2.48 -11.63
CA ALA A 38 -6.75 -1.94 -12.59
C ALA A 38 -6.03 -1.42 -13.83
N PHE A 39 -4.91 -0.72 -13.62
CA PHE A 39 -4.11 -0.23 -14.74
C PHE A 39 -3.59 -1.39 -15.60
N LEU A 40 -3.06 -2.43 -14.97
CA LEU A 40 -2.49 -3.58 -15.68
C LEU A 40 -3.55 -4.44 -16.37
N THR A 41 -4.79 -4.46 -15.86
CA THR A 41 -5.83 -5.34 -16.41
C THR A 41 -6.70 -4.66 -17.47
N GLY A 42 -6.34 -3.47 -17.91
CA GLY A 42 -6.98 -2.89 -19.07
C GLY A 42 -7.41 -1.43 -18.96
N ASP A 43 -7.50 -0.87 -17.76
CA ASP A 43 -7.82 0.53 -17.59
C ASP A 43 -6.53 1.33 -17.49
N ALA A 44 -5.97 1.71 -18.62
CA ALA A 44 -4.68 2.41 -18.68
C ALA A 44 -4.81 3.91 -18.38
N ASP A 45 -5.61 4.28 -17.39
CA ASP A 45 -5.77 5.65 -16.97
C ASP A 45 -4.60 6.05 -16.06
N PRO A 46 -3.76 7.04 -16.48
CA PRO A 46 -2.60 7.45 -15.67
C PRO A 46 -2.95 7.88 -14.24
N ARG A 47 -4.18 8.32 -14.00
CA ARG A 47 -4.62 8.72 -12.65
C ARG A 47 -4.59 7.56 -11.66
N LEU A 48 -4.74 6.32 -12.16
CA LEU A 48 -4.62 5.13 -11.30
C LEU A 48 -3.21 5.01 -10.74
N LEU A 49 -2.20 5.24 -11.56
CA LEU A 49 -0.81 5.19 -11.10
C LEU A 49 -0.46 6.34 -10.17
N GLU A 50 -0.99 7.53 -10.45
CA GLU A 50 -0.82 8.68 -9.56
C GLU A 50 -1.43 8.40 -8.20
N ARG A 51 -2.62 7.81 -8.17
CA ARG A 51 -3.31 7.45 -6.93
C ARG A 51 -2.54 6.39 -6.15
N ALA A 52 -2.02 5.39 -6.85
CA ALA A 52 -1.17 4.36 -6.23
C ALA A 52 0.06 5.00 -5.58
N ALA A 53 0.71 5.92 -6.29
CA ALA A 53 1.89 6.62 -5.77
C ALA A 53 1.57 7.43 -4.52
N GLU A 54 0.43 8.12 -4.50
CA GLU A 54 -0.03 8.87 -3.33
C GLU A 54 -0.24 7.96 -2.12
N CYS A 55 -0.87 6.80 -2.33
CA CYS A 55 -1.08 5.83 -1.26
C CYS A 55 0.24 5.30 -0.71
N LEU A 56 1.18 4.99 -1.58
CA LEU A 56 2.49 4.47 -1.16
C LEU A 56 3.30 5.54 -0.42
N ALA A 57 3.21 6.80 -0.84
CA ALA A 57 3.86 7.90 -0.12
C ALA A 57 3.25 8.07 1.28
N ALA A 58 1.93 7.98 1.39
CA ALA A 58 1.25 8.07 2.69
C ALA A 58 1.64 6.90 3.60
N LEU A 59 1.81 5.70 3.03
CA LEU A 59 2.31 4.54 3.79
C LEU A 59 3.70 4.82 4.36
N ALA A 60 4.59 5.37 3.54
CA ALA A 60 5.94 5.69 3.98
C ALA A 60 5.92 6.66 5.16
N GLU A 61 5.00 7.62 5.15
CA GLU A 61 4.85 8.59 6.23
C GLU A 61 4.33 7.96 7.52
N GLN A 62 3.61 6.84 7.42
CA GLN A 62 3.08 6.14 8.59
C GLN A 62 4.08 5.18 9.23
N GLN A 63 5.24 4.98 8.62
CA GLN A 63 6.27 4.16 9.23
C GLN A 63 6.93 4.90 10.38
N GLY A 64 7.04 4.22 11.53
CA GLY A 64 7.74 4.74 12.68
C GLY A 64 9.23 4.40 12.63
N ASP A 65 9.90 4.56 13.77
CA ASP A 65 11.34 4.35 13.85
C ASP A 65 11.76 2.91 13.57
N SER A 66 10.89 1.94 13.89
CA SER A 66 11.15 0.53 13.59
C SER A 66 10.92 0.20 12.12
N GLY A 67 10.29 1.11 11.36
CA GLY A 67 9.87 0.88 10.00
C GLY A 67 8.49 0.23 9.88
N LEU A 68 7.87 -0.14 11.00
CA LEU A 68 6.51 -0.67 11.01
C LEU A 68 5.48 0.48 11.03
N PHE A 69 4.23 0.14 10.76
CA PHE A 69 3.21 1.15 10.55
C PHE A 69 2.50 1.52 11.85
N ARG A 70 2.14 2.78 11.97
CA ARG A 70 1.36 3.31 13.06
C ARG A 70 -0.09 3.44 12.65
N SER A 71 -1.00 3.10 13.56
CA SER A 71 -2.42 3.24 13.31
C SER A 71 -3.18 3.22 14.63
N GLY A 72 -3.83 4.33 14.95
CA GLY A 72 -4.58 4.44 16.19
C GLY A 72 -3.74 4.08 17.40
N ASP A 73 -4.23 3.12 18.20
CA ASP A 73 -3.52 2.64 19.38
C ASP A 73 -2.45 1.59 19.05
N ASN A 74 -2.37 1.16 17.82
CA ASN A 74 -1.43 0.12 17.38
C ASN A 74 -0.17 0.77 16.85
N VAL A 75 0.75 1.07 17.73
CA VAL A 75 1.97 1.77 17.37
C VAL A 75 3.04 0.74 16.97
N GLU A 76 3.35 0.69 15.67
CA GLU A 76 4.43 -0.12 15.11
C GLU A 76 4.34 -1.60 15.50
N SER A 77 3.12 -2.15 15.49
CA SER A 77 2.88 -3.54 15.87
C SER A 77 3.20 -4.49 14.71
N PRO A 78 4.05 -5.53 14.94
CA PRO A 78 4.33 -6.52 13.90
C PRO A 78 3.09 -7.27 13.41
N PRO A 79 2.19 -7.77 14.26
CA PRO A 79 0.99 -8.45 13.77
C PRO A 79 0.12 -7.56 12.89
N ASP A 80 -0.07 -6.31 13.27
CA ASP A 80 -0.88 -5.38 12.50
C ASP A 80 -0.20 -5.01 11.18
N SER A 81 1.11 -4.78 11.22
CA SER A 81 1.87 -4.40 10.03
C SER A 81 2.05 -5.54 9.03
N SER A 82 1.98 -6.80 9.48
CA SER A 82 2.23 -7.95 8.62
C SER A 82 1.25 -8.04 7.45
N PHE A 83 0.00 -7.66 7.64
CA PHE A 83 -0.98 -7.66 6.56
C PHE A 83 -0.58 -6.69 5.45
N THR A 84 -0.16 -5.50 5.83
CA THR A 84 0.29 -4.48 4.88
C THR A 84 1.58 -4.91 4.18
N VAL A 85 2.52 -5.47 4.93
CA VAL A 85 3.79 -5.96 4.37
C VAL A 85 3.53 -7.05 3.32
N ASN A 86 2.67 -8.01 3.62
CA ASN A 86 2.33 -9.07 2.68
C ASN A 86 1.69 -8.52 1.41
N GLY A 87 0.82 -7.53 1.54
CA GLY A 87 0.19 -6.88 0.39
C GLY A 87 1.20 -6.11 -0.46
N LEU A 88 2.14 -5.41 0.18
CA LEU A 88 3.19 -4.70 -0.55
C LEU A 88 4.11 -5.67 -1.29
N ALA A 89 4.47 -6.80 -0.67
CA ALA A 89 5.29 -7.82 -1.33
C ALA A 89 4.59 -8.36 -2.57
N ARG A 90 3.29 -8.59 -2.49
CA ARG A 90 2.49 -9.03 -3.63
C ARG A 90 2.47 -7.97 -4.74
N LEU A 91 2.30 -6.70 -4.37
CA LEU A 91 2.31 -5.59 -5.32
C LEU A 91 3.66 -5.52 -6.07
N VAL A 92 4.77 -5.64 -5.34
CA VAL A 92 6.10 -5.64 -5.94
C VAL A 92 6.22 -6.80 -6.95
N ARG A 93 5.82 -7.99 -6.54
CA ARG A 93 5.96 -9.18 -7.39
C ARG A 93 5.17 -9.06 -8.68
N VAL A 94 3.96 -8.49 -8.61
CA VAL A 94 3.10 -8.37 -9.79
C VAL A 94 3.51 -7.18 -10.66
N CYS A 95 3.87 -6.06 -10.07
CA CYS A 95 4.06 -4.81 -10.80
C CYS A 95 5.48 -4.56 -11.30
N ARG A 96 6.49 -5.13 -10.64
CA ARG A 96 7.88 -4.87 -10.99
C ARG A 96 8.28 -5.33 -12.40
N PRO A 97 7.76 -6.44 -12.93
CA PRO A 97 8.08 -6.85 -14.30
C PRO A 97 7.55 -5.91 -15.38
N HIS A 98 6.55 -5.10 -15.09
CA HIS A 98 5.91 -4.22 -16.06
C HIS A 98 6.50 -2.80 -15.99
N ARG A 99 6.91 -2.27 -17.14
CA ARG A 99 7.54 -0.95 -17.19
C ARG A 99 6.62 0.14 -16.60
N ALA A 100 5.34 0.10 -16.95
CA ALA A 100 4.39 1.12 -16.55
C ALA A 100 4.17 1.19 -15.04
N THR A 101 4.28 0.07 -14.35
CA THR A 101 4.05 -0.02 -12.90
C THR A 101 5.33 -0.23 -12.11
N ARG A 102 6.49 -0.08 -12.74
CA ARG A 102 7.76 -0.29 -12.06
C ARG A 102 8.00 0.74 -10.95
N GLU A 103 7.64 2.00 -11.19
CA GLU A 103 7.83 3.05 -10.19
C GLU A 103 7.03 2.80 -8.92
N PRO A 104 5.72 2.50 -8.96
CA PRO A 104 5.00 2.08 -7.75
C PRO A 104 5.61 0.85 -7.09
N ALA A 105 6.09 -0.11 -7.89
CA ALA A 105 6.75 -1.30 -7.34
C ALA A 105 8.01 -0.93 -6.56
N GLU A 106 8.83 0.00 -7.07
CA GLU A 106 10.03 0.45 -6.37
C GLU A 106 9.70 1.23 -5.10
N GLN A 107 8.63 2.04 -5.12
CA GLN A 107 8.15 2.72 -3.92
C GLN A 107 7.74 1.70 -2.86
N ALA A 108 6.99 0.68 -3.25
CA ALA A 108 6.56 -0.38 -2.33
C ALA A 108 7.77 -1.13 -1.77
N LEU A 109 8.75 -1.40 -2.61
CA LEU A 109 9.98 -2.09 -2.19
C LEU A 109 10.75 -1.28 -1.15
N ASP A 110 10.82 0.04 -1.32
CA ASP A 110 11.47 0.90 -0.32
C ASP A 110 10.77 0.86 1.02
N VAL A 111 9.43 0.85 1.03
CA VAL A 111 8.64 0.70 2.26
C VAL A 111 8.95 -0.64 2.92
N LEU A 112 8.99 -1.72 2.12
CA LEU A 112 9.32 -3.06 2.62
C LEU A 112 10.71 -3.11 3.23
N ARG A 113 11.70 -2.52 2.58
CA ARG A 113 13.07 -2.49 3.10
C ARG A 113 13.14 -1.81 4.46
N ARG A 114 12.41 -0.72 4.61
CA ARG A 114 12.39 0.02 5.89
C ARG A 114 11.64 -0.74 6.98
N SER A 115 10.68 -1.60 6.62
CA SER A 115 9.92 -2.38 7.59
C SER A 115 10.70 -3.58 8.14
N ARG A 116 11.73 -4.01 7.41
CA ARG A 116 12.47 -5.23 7.74
C ARG A 116 13.04 -5.25 9.17
N PRO A 117 13.74 -4.21 9.65
CA PRO A 117 14.27 -4.24 11.00
C PRO A 117 13.19 -4.45 12.06
N GLY A 118 12.05 -3.78 11.93
CA GLY A 118 10.95 -3.91 12.88
C GLY A 118 10.35 -5.31 12.91
N LEU A 119 10.24 -5.95 11.74
CA LEU A 119 9.74 -7.33 11.68
C LEU A 119 10.71 -8.31 12.33
N VAL A 120 12.01 -8.10 12.15
CA VAL A 120 13.04 -8.97 12.71
C VAL A 120 13.15 -8.78 14.23
N THR A 121 13.09 -7.54 14.72
CA THR A 121 13.28 -7.24 16.14
C THR A 121 11.99 -7.30 16.95
N GLY A 122 10.84 -7.42 16.30
CA GLY A 122 9.55 -7.46 16.97
C GLY A 122 8.88 -6.11 17.17
N GLY A 123 9.50 -5.03 16.70
CA GLY A 123 8.90 -3.69 16.74
C GLY A 123 8.43 -3.27 18.13
N VAL A 124 7.35 -2.52 18.17
CA VAL A 124 6.71 -2.06 19.40
C VAL A 124 5.39 -2.79 19.58
N HIS A 125 5.21 -3.45 20.71
CA HIS A 125 3.99 -4.18 21.01
C HIS A 125 2.98 -3.29 21.73
N THR A 126 1.72 -3.46 21.35
CA THR A 126 0.61 -2.76 22.00
C THR A 126 -0.26 -3.77 22.74
N PRO A 127 -1.01 -3.35 23.78
CA PRO A 127 -1.89 -4.26 24.52
C PRO A 127 -2.97 -4.90 23.64
N ASN A 128 -3.27 -4.32 22.51
CA ASN A 128 -4.33 -4.81 21.63
C ASN A 128 -3.98 -6.09 20.87
N HIS A 129 -2.73 -6.50 20.93
CA HIS A 129 -2.23 -7.65 20.15
C HIS A 129 -1.74 -8.76 21.06
N ARG A 130 -2.66 -9.29 21.83
CA ARG A 130 -2.36 -10.43 22.70
C ARG A 130 -2.97 -11.70 22.21
#